data_61ef627338504c7669eb7e6ac620e44c
#
_entry.id   61ef627338504c7669eb7e6ac620e44c
#
_cell.length_a   1.000
_cell.length_b   1.000
_cell.length_c   1.000
_cell.angle_alpha   90.00
_cell.angle_beta   90.00
_cell.angle_gamma   90.00
#
_symmetry.space_group_name_H-M   'P 1'
#
loop_
_entity.id
_entity.type
_entity.pdbx_description
1 polymer ?
#
loop_
_entity_poly.entity_id
_entity_poly.type
_entity_poly.pdbx_seq_one_letter_code
_entity_poly.pdbx_strand_id
1 'polypeptide(L)'
;MITDFSGIIFEYALVFKEPFIYADTEFDTLPYDADWLDEEYWSLRKLPQIGIKLDEKDFDDIGNIITEVLNSKELSKGREELENECWNYQGQAGARCVDYLMEKRKTILERKGE
;
A
#
# COMPACT_ATOMS: atom_id res chain seq x y z
N MET A 1 1.04 -14.02 5.35
CA MET A 1 2.48 -13.71 5.09
C MET A 1 3.08 -13.09 6.34
N ILE A 2 4.32 -13.40 6.66
CA ILE A 2 5.13 -12.69 7.68
C ILE A 2 6.28 -12.02 6.93
N THR A 3 6.52 -10.73 7.14
CA THR A 3 7.45 -9.93 6.34
C THR A 3 8.03 -8.75 7.14
N ASP A 4 8.92 -8.01 6.52
CA ASP A 4 9.43 -6.72 6.96
C ASP A 4 8.65 -5.54 6.32
N PHE A 5 9.25 -4.35 6.27
CA PHE A 5 8.70 -3.13 5.64
C PHE A 5 8.86 -3.10 4.11
N SER A 6 8.90 -4.20 3.42
CA SER A 6 9.07 -4.18 1.97
C SER A 6 7.79 -3.80 1.22
N GLY A 7 7.94 -3.30 0.00
CA GLY A 7 6.82 -2.91 -0.86
C GLY A 7 5.85 -4.05 -1.19
N ILE A 8 6.29 -5.30 -1.05
CA ILE A 8 5.49 -6.51 -1.27
C ILE A 8 4.23 -6.55 -0.38
N ILE A 9 4.22 -5.85 0.76
CA ILE A 9 3.08 -5.80 1.67
C ILE A 9 1.83 -5.31 0.97
N PHE A 10 1.94 -4.19 0.23
CA PHE A 10 0.81 -3.58 -0.46
C PHE A 10 0.36 -4.42 -1.65
N GLU A 11 1.29 -4.99 -2.39
CA GLU A 11 0.98 -5.93 -3.47
C GLU A 11 0.26 -7.16 -2.92
N TYR A 12 0.73 -7.72 -1.81
CA TYR A 12 0.10 -8.87 -1.17
C TYR A 12 -1.32 -8.54 -0.67
N ALA A 13 -1.49 -7.42 0.02
CA ALA A 13 -2.80 -6.99 0.53
C ALA A 13 -3.80 -6.69 -0.59
N LEU A 14 -3.37 -6.10 -1.69
CA LEU A 14 -4.22 -5.69 -2.81
C LEU A 14 -4.54 -6.86 -3.76
N VAL A 15 -3.56 -7.70 -4.10
CA VAL A 15 -3.71 -8.76 -5.08
C VAL A 15 -4.33 -10.01 -4.46
N PHE A 16 -3.79 -10.46 -3.33
CA PHE A 16 -4.26 -11.68 -2.66
C PHE A 16 -5.38 -11.42 -1.67
N LYS A 17 -5.57 -10.17 -1.24
CA LYS A 17 -6.58 -9.75 -0.24
C LYS A 17 -6.48 -10.49 1.09
N GLU A 18 -5.28 -10.96 1.39
CA GLU A 18 -4.98 -11.73 2.59
C GLU A 18 -4.26 -10.87 3.64
N PRO A 19 -4.46 -11.16 4.92
CA PRO A 19 -3.78 -10.44 5.99
C PRO A 19 -2.30 -10.82 6.08
N PHE A 20 -1.53 -9.97 6.73
CA PHE A 20 -0.12 -10.21 6.98
C PHE A 20 0.30 -9.76 8.38
N ILE A 21 1.48 -10.23 8.77
CA ILE A 21 2.19 -9.84 9.97
C ILE A 21 3.48 -9.17 9.52
N TYR A 22 3.79 -8.01 10.07
CA TYR A 22 5.03 -7.30 9.75
C TYR A 22 5.91 -7.11 10.98
N ALA A 23 7.23 -7.24 10.78
CA ALA A 23 8.20 -7.09 11.85
C ALA A 23 8.22 -5.65 12.38
N ASP A 24 8.35 -5.50 13.71
CA ASP A 24 8.62 -4.22 14.34
C ASP A 24 10.09 -3.88 14.20
N THR A 25 10.47 -3.32 13.04
CA THR A 25 11.81 -2.81 12.78
C THR A 25 11.79 -1.30 12.71
N GLU A 26 12.84 -0.66 13.23
CA GLU A 26 13.02 0.78 13.04
C GLU A 26 13.21 1.07 11.55
N PHE A 27 12.32 1.90 11.00
CA PHE A 27 12.44 2.34 9.62
C PHE A 27 13.29 3.60 9.58
N ASP A 28 14.47 3.50 8.92
CA ASP A 28 15.33 4.65 8.70
C ASP A 28 14.78 5.53 7.57
N THR A 29 14.31 6.71 7.93
CA THR A 29 13.75 7.69 7.00
C THR A 29 14.81 8.62 6.38
N LEU A 30 16.02 8.67 6.93
CA LEU A 30 17.09 9.57 6.48
C LEU A 30 17.42 9.47 4.98
N PRO A 31 17.45 8.26 4.36
CA PRO A 31 17.76 8.14 2.94
C PRO A 31 16.71 8.72 2.00
N TYR A 32 15.51 9.02 2.49
CA TYR A 32 14.37 9.43 1.66
C TYR A 32 14.20 10.94 1.53
N ASP A 33 15.06 11.74 2.20
CA ASP A 33 15.05 13.22 2.14
C ASP A 33 13.64 13.82 2.29
N ALA A 34 12.90 13.32 3.27
CA ALA A 34 11.49 13.66 3.50
C ALA A 34 11.25 14.36 4.84
N ASP A 35 12.29 14.93 5.44
CA ASP A 35 12.23 15.66 6.70
C ASP A 35 11.35 16.92 6.63
N TRP A 36 11.02 17.34 5.39
CA TRP A 36 10.10 18.45 5.11
C TRP A 36 8.61 18.05 5.18
N LEU A 37 8.30 16.75 5.28
CA LEU A 37 6.93 16.30 5.47
C LEU A 37 6.53 16.44 6.94
N ASP A 38 5.47 17.18 7.19
CA ASP A 38 4.88 17.32 8.53
C ASP A 38 4.09 16.09 8.98
N GLU A 39 3.97 15.07 8.13
CA GLU A 39 3.20 13.86 8.34
C GLU A 39 4.06 12.60 8.18
N GLU A 40 3.71 11.57 8.92
CA GLU A 40 4.27 10.23 8.71
C GLU A 40 3.96 9.71 7.30
N TYR A 41 4.88 8.94 6.72
CA TYR A 41 4.68 8.32 5.40
C TYR A 41 3.35 7.58 5.32
N TRP A 42 2.63 7.78 4.24
CA TRP A 42 1.35 7.13 3.99
C TRP A 42 1.45 5.59 4.16
N SER A 43 2.49 4.97 3.64
CA SER A 43 2.72 3.53 3.76
C SER A 43 2.81 3.07 5.21
N LEU A 44 3.51 3.80 6.08
CA LEU A 44 3.63 3.46 7.49
C LEU A 44 2.30 3.62 8.24
N ARG A 45 1.53 4.67 7.92
CA ARG A 45 0.19 4.88 8.50
C ARG A 45 -0.80 3.78 8.13
N LYS A 46 -0.65 3.16 6.95
CA LYS A 46 -1.55 2.12 6.47
C LYS A 46 -1.26 0.74 7.07
N LEU A 47 -0.02 0.45 7.44
CA LEU A 47 0.37 -0.86 7.93
C LEU A 47 -0.53 -1.41 9.06
N PRO A 48 -0.80 -0.67 10.16
CA PRO A 48 -1.64 -1.18 11.25
C PRO A 48 -3.11 -1.36 10.88
N GLN A 49 -3.55 -0.80 9.75
CA GLN A 49 -4.92 -0.95 9.25
C GLN A 49 -5.12 -2.25 8.45
N ILE A 50 -4.04 -2.82 7.94
CA ILE A 50 -4.07 -3.97 7.01
C ILE A 50 -3.29 -5.19 7.50
N GLY A 51 -2.50 -5.07 8.56
CA GLY A 51 -1.70 -6.14 9.15
C GLY A 51 -1.47 -5.92 10.64
N ILE A 52 -0.89 -6.92 11.29
CA ILE A 52 -0.48 -6.85 12.71
C ILE A 52 1.05 -6.76 12.79
N LYS A 53 1.50 -5.85 13.65
CA LYS A 53 2.90 -5.68 14.02
C LYS A 53 3.34 -6.83 14.92
N LEU A 54 4.50 -7.41 14.63
CA LEU A 54 5.12 -8.45 15.43
C LEU A 54 6.35 -7.91 16.13
N ASP A 55 6.34 -7.96 17.44
CA ASP A 55 7.45 -7.61 18.30
C ASP A 55 8.19 -8.90 18.74
N GLU A 56 9.45 -8.81 19.11
CA GLU A 56 10.25 -9.96 19.55
C GLU A 56 9.63 -10.67 20.78
N LYS A 57 9.02 -9.89 21.69
CA LYS A 57 8.30 -10.43 22.86
C LYS A 57 7.10 -11.31 22.51
N ASP A 58 6.60 -11.22 21.29
CA ASP A 58 5.40 -11.91 20.84
C ASP A 58 5.71 -13.27 20.15
N PHE A 59 7.00 -13.62 20.01
CA PHE A 59 7.42 -14.82 19.28
C PHE A 59 6.90 -16.11 19.92
N ASP A 60 6.82 -16.16 21.25
CA ASP A 60 6.30 -17.33 21.96
C ASP A 60 4.79 -17.53 21.77
N ASP A 61 4.07 -16.47 21.37
CA ASP A 61 2.61 -16.47 21.16
C ASP A 61 2.21 -16.34 19.68
N ILE A 62 3.13 -16.55 18.77
CA ILE A 62 2.93 -16.32 17.33
C ILE A 62 1.74 -17.12 16.76
N GLY A 63 1.43 -18.28 17.29
CA GLY A 63 0.28 -19.09 16.86
C GLY A 63 -1.06 -18.39 17.10
N ASN A 64 -1.21 -17.73 18.24
CA ASN A 64 -2.40 -16.94 18.55
C ASN A 64 -2.48 -15.68 17.70
N ILE A 65 -1.36 -15.01 17.47
CA ILE A 65 -1.28 -13.82 16.61
C ILE A 65 -1.69 -14.18 15.17
N ILE A 66 -1.21 -15.28 14.63
CA ILE A 66 -1.63 -15.78 13.30
C ILE A 66 -3.14 -15.99 13.26
N THR A 67 -3.70 -16.63 14.30
CA THR A 67 -5.13 -16.89 14.39
C THR A 67 -5.94 -15.58 14.46
N GLU A 68 -5.48 -14.61 15.23
CA GLU A 68 -6.07 -13.28 15.34
C GLU A 68 -6.08 -12.55 13.98
N VAL A 69 -4.94 -12.51 13.32
CA VAL A 69 -4.77 -11.89 12.00
C VAL A 69 -5.73 -12.48 10.97
N LEU A 70 -5.84 -13.81 10.93
CA LEU A 70 -6.70 -14.51 9.96
C LEU A 70 -8.19 -14.24 10.20
N ASN A 71 -8.60 -13.98 11.43
CA ASN A 71 -10.00 -13.80 11.80
C ASN A 71 -10.40 -12.33 12.00
N SER A 72 -9.48 -11.39 11.88
CA SER A 72 -9.74 -9.97 12.13
C SER A 72 -10.63 -9.35 11.05
N LYS A 73 -11.84 -8.96 11.45
CA LYS A 73 -12.76 -8.20 10.59
C LYS A 73 -12.27 -6.77 10.35
N GLU A 74 -11.55 -6.20 11.29
CA GLU A 74 -10.99 -4.85 11.20
C GLU A 74 -9.91 -4.79 10.12
N LEU A 75 -9.01 -5.76 10.08
CA LEU A 75 -8.01 -5.88 9.03
C LEU A 75 -8.63 -6.16 7.66
N SER A 76 -9.72 -6.93 7.60
CA SER A 76 -10.47 -7.13 6.35
C SER A 76 -11.05 -5.83 5.83
N LYS A 77 -11.68 -5.04 6.70
CA LYS A 77 -12.19 -3.73 6.37
C LYS A 77 -11.07 -2.76 5.94
N GLY A 78 -9.96 -2.76 6.65
CA GLY A 78 -8.79 -1.96 6.29
C GLY A 78 -8.26 -2.26 4.89
N ARG A 79 -8.24 -3.55 4.47
CA ARG A 79 -7.87 -3.93 3.11
C ARG A 79 -8.87 -3.46 2.05
N GLU A 80 -10.17 -3.50 2.34
CA GLU A 80 -11.20 -2.96 1.45
C GLU A 80 -11.05 -1.44 1.27
N GLU A 81 -10.78 -0.72 2.34
CA GLU A 81 -10.50 0.72 2.31
C GLU A 81 -9.23 1.02 1.50
N LEU A 82 -8.17 0.23 1.68
CA LEU A 82 -6.94 0.33 0.90
C LEU A 82 -7.19 0.10 -0.60
N GLU A 83 -7.97 -0.92 -0.95
CA GLU A 83 -8.34 -1.21 -2.35
C GLU A 83 -9.07 -0.03 -2.99
N ASN A 84 -10.04 0.55 -2.29
CA ASN A 84 -10.78 1.71 -2.76
C ASN A 84 -9.91 2.97 -2.92
N GLU A 85 -8.90 3.13 -2.08
CA GLU A 85 -7.97 4.26 -2.14
C GLU A 85 -6.93 4.10 -3.27
N CYS A 86 -6.39 2.90 -3.47
CA CYS A 86 -5.26 2.65 -4.37
C CYS A 86 -5.68 2.28 -5.79
N TRP A 87 -6.79 1.57 -5.96
CA TRP A 87 -7.20 1.02 -7.25
C TRP A 87 -8.36 1.77 -7.88
N ASN A 88 -8.01 2.88 -8.49
CA ASN A 88 -8.92 3.61 -9.36
C ASN A 88 -8.86 3.03 -10.79
N TYR A 89 -10.01 2.81 -11.40
CA TYR A 89 -10.14 2.35 -12.80
C TYR A 89 -9.46 0.99 -13.06
N GLN A 90 -9.63 0.04 -12.15
CA GLN A 90 -9.07 -1.31 -12.28
C GLN A 90 -9.44 -1.94 -13.63
N GLY A 91 -8.44 -2.47 -14.33
CA GLY A 91 -8.59 -3.02 -15.69
C GLY A 91 -8.68 -1.99 -16.80
N GLN A 92 -8.79 -0.69 -16.51
CA GLN A 92 -8.94 0.38 -17.49
C GLN A 92 -7.75 1.36 -17.52
N ALA A 93 -6.81 1.24 -16.61
CA ALA A 93 -5.73 2.21 -16.42
C ALA A 93 -4.90 2.42 -17.70
N GLY A 94 -4.56 1.34 -18.42
CA GLY A 94 -3.81 1.41 -19.66
C GLY A 94 -4.55 2.15 -20.78
N ALA A 95 -5.83 1.83 -21.01
CA ALA A 95 -6.65 2.51 -22.02
C ALA A 95 -6.78 4.00 -21.70
N ARG A 96 -7.10 4.35 -20.45
CA ARG A 96 -7.21 5.75 -20.00
C ARG A 96 -5.90 6.52 -20.14
N CYS A 97 -4.76 5.88 -19.86
CA CYS A 97 -3.45 6.49 -20.08
C CYS A 97 -3.22 6.81 -21.56
N VAL A 98 -3.53 5.88 -22.47
CA VAL A 98 -3.41 6.08 -23.91
C VAL A 98 -4.31 7.22 -24.37
N ASP A 99 -5.58 7.24 -23.98
CA ASP A 99 -6.54 8.29 -24.34
C ASP A 99 -6.04 9.67 -23.90
N TYR A 100 -5.57 9.79 -22.66
CA TYR A 100 -4.99 11.03 -22.14
C TYR A 100 -3.77 11.49 -22.94
N LEU A 101 -2.84 10.59 -23.25
CA LEU A 101 -1.64 10.91 -24.03
C LEU A 101 -1.99 11.34 -25.47
N MET A 102 -2.96 10.70 -26.08
CA MET A 102 -3.43 11.07 -27.43
C MET A 102 -4.10 12.44 -27.47
N GLU A 103 -4.92 12.76 -26.46
CA GLU A 103 -5.52 14.08 -26.31
C GLU A 103 -4.45 15.16 -26.11
N LYS A 104 -3.48 14.93 -25.23
CA LYS A 104 -2.35 15.87 -25.01
C LYS A 104 -1.51 16.07 -26.25
N ARG A 105 -1.22 14.99 -26.99
CA ARG A 105 -0.52 15.09 -28.28
C ARG A 105 -1.26 15.98 -29.26
N LYS A 106 -2.58 15.80 -29.41
CA LYS A 106 -3.41 16.63 -30.29
C LYS A 106 -3.32 18.12 -29.91
N THR A 107 -3.49 18.43 -28.62
CA THR A 107 -3.39 19.81 -28.11
C THR A 107 -2.03 20.44 -28.38
N ILE A 108 -0.93 19.68 -28.24
CA ILE A 108 0.43 20.19 -28.50
C ILE A 108 0.64 20.44 -30.00
N LEU A 109 0.14 19.59 -30.86
CA LEU A 109 0.26 19.76 -32.31
C LEU A 109 -0.54 20.97 -32.80
N GLU A 110 -1.74 21.20 -32.28
CA GLU A 110 -2.56 22.36 -32.58
C GLU A 110 -1.86 23.66 -32.18
N ARG A 111 -1.23 23.72 -31.00
CA ARG A 111 -0.45 24.89 -30.55
C ARG A 111 0.79 25.16 -31.39
N LYS A 112 1.41 24.14 -31.99
CA LYS A 112 2.59 24.29 -32.86
C LYS A 112 2.23 24.65 -34.31
N GLY A 113 0.99 24.42 -34.69
CA GLY A 113 0.48 24.79 -36.00
C GLY A 113 -0.03 26.23 -36.10
N GLU A 114 -0.16 26.88 -34.96
CA GLU A 114 -0.44 28.32 -34.88
C GLU A 114 0.87 29.11 -34.93
#